data_618f6952646bd304c7c493d1c8c42466
#
_entry.id   618f6952646bd304c7c493d1c8c42466
#
_cell.length_a   1.000
_cell.length_b   1.000
_cell.length_c   1.000
_cell.angle_alpha   90.00
_cell.angle_beta   90.00
_cell.angle_gamma   90.00
#
_symmetry.space_group_name_H-M   'P 1'
#
loop_
_entity.id
_entity.type
_entity.pdbx_description
1 polymer ?
#
loop_
_entity_poly.entity_id
_entity_poly.type
_entity_poly.pdbx_seq_one_letter_code
_entity_poly.pdbx_strand_id
1 'polypeptide(L)'
;MTPIDITLNPKTRELLITWPGDEVHAMSCEYLRVNSPSAEVRGHGXGQEKLQIGKENVNITAIEPVGHYAVQLFFDDNHDSGIYDWNLLYNLGKNKEQNWAEYXAKLDAAGYQRKAPGQVI
;
A
#
# COMPACT_ATOMS: atom_id res chain seq x y z
N MET A 1 6.40 17.77 0.55
CA MET A 1 7.14 17.30 1.75
C MET A 1 7.85 16.02 1.38
N THR A 2 9.09 15.91 1.79
CA THR A 2 9.92 14.77 1.43
C THR A 2 10.19 13.94 2.69
N PRO A 3 10.09 12.63 2.63
CA PRO A 3 10.37 11.82 3.83
C PRO A 3 11.85 11.89 4.20
N ILE A 4 12.10 11.76 5.51
CA ILE A 4 13.45 11.70 6.03
C ILE A 4 14.01 10.29 5.89
N ASP A 5 13.16 9.28 6.05
CA ASP A 5 13.60 7.90 6.03
C ASP A 5 12.46 6.99 5.59
N ILE A 6 12.81 5.95 4.89
CA ILE A 6 11.87 4.90 4.47
C ILE A 6 12.53 3.57 4.80
N THR A 7 11.90 2.76 5.65
CA THR A 7 12.44 1.49 6.10
C THR A 7 11.41 0.40 5.99
N LEU A 8 11.77 -0.71 5.38
CA LEU A 8 10.90 -1.87 5.31
C LEU A 8 11.25 -2.83 6.42
N ASN A 9 10.24 -3.25 7.18
CA ASN A 9 10.40 -4.30 8.16
C ASN A 9 9.80 -5.58 7.58
N PRO A 10 10.64 -6.52 7.15
CA PRO A 10 10.09 -7.71 6.49
C PRO A 10 9.37 -8.65 7.45
N LYS A 11 9.69 -8.61 8.73
CA LYS A 11 9.02 -9.50 9.68
C LYS A 11 7.58 -9.08 9.93
N THR A 12 7.35 -7.77 10.09
CA THR A 12 6.00 -7.27 10.30
C THR A 12 5.29 -6.96 8.99
N ARG A 13 6.02 -6.97 7.87
CA ARG A 13 5.51 -6.59 6.56
C ARG A 13 4.94 -5.18 6.56
N GLU A 14 5.72 -4.28 7.16
CA GLU A 14 5.33 -2.88 7.24
C GLU A 14 6.41 -1.99 6.66
N LEU A 15 5.99 -0.97 5.97
CA LEU A 15 6.86 0.11 5.52
C LEU A 15 6.71 1.25 6.50
N LEU A 16 7.83 1.69 7.08
CA LEU A 16 7.84 2.79 8.02
C LEU A 16 8.42 4.01 7.33
N ILE A 17 7.67 5.10 7.33
CA ILE A 17 8.10 6.34 6.71
C ILE A 17 8.16 7.41 7.78
N THR A 18 9.33 8.05 7.90
CA THR A 18 9.53 9.14 8.83
C THR A 18 9.51 10.45 8.06
N TRP A 19 8.70 11.37 8.51
CA TRP A 19 8.52 12.67 7.87
C TRP A 19 9.16 13.76 8.72
N PRO A 20 9.41 14.94 8.15
CA PRO A 20 9.91 16.04 8.95
C PRO A 20 9.01 16.30 10.15
N GLY A 21 9.62 16.64 11.30
CA GLY A 21 8.89 16.81 12.54
C GLY A 21 8.70 15.51 13.30
N ASP A 22 9.41 14.45 12.88
CA ASP A 22 9.39 13.15 13.55
C ASP A 22 8.05 12.44 13.51
N GLU A 23 7.22 12.80 12.55
CA GLU A 23 5.97 12.08 12.30
C GLU A 23 6.30 10.77 11.59
N VAL A 24 5.85 9.65 12.13
CA VAL A 24 6.15 8.34 11.57
C VAL A 24 4.84 7.64 11.20
N HIS A 25 4.79 7.10 10.00
CA HIS A 25 3.66 6.30 9.57
C HIS A 25 4.12 4.88 9.28
N ALA A 26 3.43 3.90 9.86
CA ALA A 26 3.67 2.49 9.57
C ALA A 26 2.51 1.97 8.74
N MET A 27 2.82 1.46 7.55
CA MET A 27 1.79 1.00 6.62
C MET A 27 2.13 -0.42 6.18
N SER A 28 1.13 -1.30 6.25
CA SER A 28 1.38 -2.69 5.86
C SER A 28 1.60 -2.80 4.35
N CYS A 29 2.31 -3.85 3.95
CA CYS A 29 2.49 -4.12 2.53
C CYS A 29 1.12 -4.34 1.85
N GLU A 30 0.21 -5.02 2.53
CA GLU A 30 -1.12 -5.21 1.98
C GLU A 30 -1.83 -3.88 1.75
N TYR A 31 -1.78 -2.99 2.73
CA TYR A 31 -2.42 -1.69 2.61
C TYR A 31 -1.87 -0.91 1.40
N LEU A 32 -0.55 -0.91 1.27
CA LEU A 32 0.06 -0.20 0.15
C LEU A 32 -0.28 -0.87 -1.18
N ARG A 33 -0.33 -2.19 -1.20
CA ARG A 33 -0.65 -2.93 -2.43
C ARG A 33 -2.07 -2.66 -2.90
N VAL A 34 -3.05 -2.69 -1.98
CA VAL A 34 -4.44 -2.51 -2.40
C VAL A 34 -4.75 -1.07 -2.74
N ASN A 35 -3.91 -0.13 -2.32
CA ASN A 35 -4.06 1.28 -2.64
C ASN A 35 -3.06 1.74 -3.69
N SER A 36 -2.50 0.83 -4.46
CA SER A 36 -1.52 1.18 -5.48
C SER A 36 -2.11 2.19 -6.46
N PRO A 37 -1.32 3.18 -6.88
CA PRO A 37 -1.78 4.15 -7.87
C PRO A 37 -1.72 3.65 -9.31
N SER A 38 -1.25 2.42 -9.50
CA SER A 38 -1.15 1.85 -10.85
C SER A 38 -2.52 1.73 -11.49
N ALA A 39 -2.57 1.89 -12.81
CA ALA A 39 -3.80 1.68 -13.56
C ALA A 39 -4.32 0.24 -13.44
N GLU A 40 -3.43 -0.71 -13.13
CA GLU A 40 -3.86 -2.07 -12.86
C GLU A 40 -4.85 -2.15 -11.70
N VAL A 41 -4.76 -1.21 -10.77
CA VAL A 41 -5.65 -1.16 -9.61
C VAL A 41 -6.73 -0.09 -9.80
N ARG A 42 -6.33 1.10 -10.25
CA ARG A 42 -7.25 2.23 -10.34
C ARG A 42 -8.14 2.19 -11.58
N GLY A 43 -7.74 1.43 -12.60
CA GLY A 43 -8.47 1.45 -13.86
C GLY A 43 -8.18 2.72 -14.64
N HIS A 44 -9.01 3.00 -15.62
CA HIS A 44 -8.78 4.14 -16.51
C HIS A 44 -9.82 5.24 -16.35
N GLY A 45 -10.62 5.13 -15.35
CA GLY A 45 -11.60 6.18 -15.11
C GLY A 45 -12.40 5.90 -13.86
N UNK A 46 -13.06 6.71 -13.48
CA UNK A 46 -13.78 6.61 -12.29
C UNK A 46 -14.70 5.42 -12.34
N GLY A 47 -14.75 4.95 -11.38
CA GLY A 47 -15.61 3.81 -11.19
C GLY A 47 -15.05 2.52 -11.76
N GLN A 48 -13.83 2.57 -12.26
CA GLN A 48 -13.23 1.38 -12.86
C GLN A 48 -12.16 0.76 -11.98
N GLU A 49 -12.07 1.19 -10.74
CA GLU A 49 -11.12 0.61 -9.80
C GLU A 49 -11.42 -0.88 -9.62
N LYS A 50 -10.35 -1.66 -9.51
CA LYS A 50 -10.46 -3.10 -9.32
C LYS A 50 -10.18 -3.43 -7.88
N LEU A 51 -11.17 -4.02 -7.20
CA LEU A 51 -10.97 -4.43 -5.82
C LEU A 51 -9.92 -5.52 -5.75
N GLN A 52 -8.90 -5.28 -4.96
CA GLN A 52 -7.79 -6.22 -4.81
C GLN A 52 -8.12 -7.18 -3.69
N ILE A 53 -8.14 -8.48 -3.97
CA ILE A 53 -8.39 -9.49 -2.95
C ILE A 53 -7.23 -10.45 -2.90
N GLY A 54 -7.11 -11.16 -1.76
CA GLY A 54 -6.07 -12.16 -1.61
C GLY A 54 -4.68 -11.59 -1.41
N LYS A 55 -4.57 -10.36 -0.89
CA LYS A 55 -3.27 -9.70 -0.75
C LYS A 55 -2.73 -9.75 0.68
N GLU A 56 -3.30 -10.58 1.53
CA GLU A 56 -2.93 -10.61 2.95
C GLU A 56 -1.47 -10.97 3.19
N ASN A 57 -0.86 -11.72 2.27
CA ASN A 57 0.52 -12.17 2.45
C ASN A 57 1.52 -11.49 1.52
N VAL A 58 1.09 -10.42 0.85
CA VAL A 58 1.99 -9.76 -0.08
C VAL A 58 3.14 -9.07 0.66
N ASN A 59 4.32 -9.11 0.07
CA ASN A 59 5.51 -8.43 0.60
C ASN A 59 6.05 -7.48 -0.45
N ILE A 60 6.74 -6.45 0.03
CA ILE A 60 7.51 -5.58 -0.85
C ILE A 60 8.91 -6.19 -0.95
N THR A 61 9.38 -6.41 -2.17
CA THR A 61 10.69 -7.01 -2.40
C THR A 61 11.75 -5.99 -2.76
N ALA A 62 11.35 -4.80 -3.23
CA ALA A 62 12.31 -3.75 -3.56
C ALA A 62 11.61 -2.41 -3.55
N ILE A 63 12.39 -1.37 -3.26
CA ILE A 63 11.93 0.01 -3.26
C ILE A 63 12.96 0.79 -4.06
N GLU A 64 12.52 1.48 -5.11
CA GLU A 64 13.45 2.23 -5.94
C GLU A 64 12.99 3.67 -6.08
N PRO A 65 13.91 4.62 -5.94
CA PRO A 65 13.52 6.02 -6.09
C PRO A 65 13.17 6.34 -7.54
N VAL A 66 12.22 7.24 -7.70
CA VAL A 66 11.84 7.78 -8.99
C VAL A 66 12.03 9.29 -8.89
N GLY A 67 13.10 9.78 -9.52
CA GLY A 67 13.48 11.17 -9.35
C GLY A 67 13.65 11.51 -7.88
N HIS A 68 13.21 12.70 -7.50
CA HIS A 68 13.22 13.14 -6.11
C HIS A 68 11.83 13.23 -5.51
N TYR A 69 10.82 12.62 -6.18
CA TYR A 69 9.42 12.89 -5.83
C TYR A 69 8.62 11.63 -5.55
N ALA A 70 9.20 10.44 -5.71
CA ALA A 70 8.40 9.22 -5.59
C ALA A 70 9.29 8.02 -5.38
N VAL A 71 8.65 6.89 -5.01
CA VAL A 71 9.30 5.59 -5.03
C VAL A 71 8.42 4.63 -5.82
N GLN A 72 9.07 3.69 -6.48
CA GLN A 72 8.40 2.57 -7.09
C GLN A 72 8.50 1.40 -6.13
N LEU A 73 7.36 0.78 -5.82
CA LEU A 73 7.33 -0.38 -4.93
C LEU A 73 7.16 -1.64 -5.76
N PHE A 74 7.98 -2.63 -5.46
CA PHE A 74 7.95 -3.93 -6.14
C PHE A 74 7.39 -4.94 -5.16
N PHE A 75 6.26 -5.54 -5.52
CA PHE A 75 5.60 -6.51 -4.66
C PHE A 75 5.86 -7.92 -5.16
N ASP A 76 5.76 -8.89 -4.26
CA ASP A 76 6.10 -10.27 -4.63
C ASP A 76 5.00 -10.99 -5.39
N ASP A 77 3.90 -10.33 -5.68
CA ASP A 77 2.87 -10.86 -6.58
C ASP A 77 3.03 -10.29 -7.99
N ASN A 78 4.22 -9.83 -8.33
CA ASN A 78 4.59 -9.28 -9.64
C ASN A 78 3.92 -7.95 -9.97
N HIS A 79 3.38 -7.28 -8.95
CA HIS A 79 2.86 -5.93 -9.15
C HIS A 79 3.99 -4.94 -8.91
N ASP A 80 4.44 -4.28 -9.95
CA ASP A 80 5.55 -3.33 -9.82
C ASP A 80 5.32 -2.02 -10.55
N SER A 81 4.09 -1.77 -10.98
CA SER A 81 3.81 -0.57 -11.77
C SER A 81 3.33 0.61 -10.93
N GLY A 82 3.28 0.47 -9.61
CA GLY A 82 2.84 1.56 -8.75
C GLY A 82 3.97 2.51 -8.41
N ILE A 83 3.81 3.78 -8.76
CA ILE A 83 4.75 4.83 -8.42
C ILE A 83 4.08 5.72 -7.39
N TYR A 84 4.59 5.69 -6.17
CA TYR A 84 3.97 6.37 -5.03
C TYR A 84 4.71 7.67 -4.78
N ASP A 85 4.08 8.79 -5.14
CA ASP A 85 4.72 10.07 -4.85
C ASP A 85 4.55 10.43 -3.37
N TRP A 86 5.29 11.45 -2.93
CA TRP A 86 5.31 11.78 -1.50
C TRP A 86 3.93 12.21 -0.99
N ASN A 87 3.17 12.95 -1.79
CA ASN A 87 1.83 13.35 -1.36
C ASN A 87 0.93 12.13 -1.16
N LEU A 88 0.99 11.19 -2.07
CA LEU A 88 0.18 9.96 -1.94
C LEU A 88 0.58 9.20 -0.69
N LEU A 89 1.89 8.99 -0.48
CA LEU A 89 2.34 8.24 0.69
C LEU A 89 1.95 8.94 1.99
N TYR A 90 2.09 10.25 2.03
CA TYR A 90 1.70 10.98 3.23
C TYR A 90 0.22 10.85 3.50
N ASN A 91 -0.60 11.01 2.47
CA ASN A 91 -2.05 10.91 2.64
C ASN A 91 -2.48 9.49 3.00
N LEU A 92 -1.83 8.48 2.43
CA LEU A 92 -2.13 7.10 2.82
C LEU A 92 -1.81 6.87 4.29
N GLY A 93 -0.72 7.43 4.78
CA GLY A 93 -0.36 7.28 6.18
C GLY A 93 -1.29 8.04 7.11
N LYS A 94 -1.69 9.24 6.73
CA LYS A 94 -2.58 10.05 7.57
C LYS A 94 -3.98 9.45 7.66
N ASN A 95 -4.46 8.88 6.58
CA ASN A 95 -5.84 8.41 6.51
C ASN A 95 -5.93 6.89 6.59
N LYS A 96 -4.94 6.27 7.21
CA LYS A 96 -4.83 4.81 7.18
C LYS A 96 -6.06 4.13 7.78
N GLU A 97 -6.53 4.61 8.93
CA GLU A 97 -7.65 3.93 9.58
C GLU A 97 -8.91 4.03 8.75
N GLN A 98 -9.18 5.21 8.20
CA GLN A 98 -10.37 5.38 7.38
C GLN A 98 -10.29 4.56 6.10
N ASN A 99 -9.14 4.62 5.44
CA ASN A 99 -8.96 3.89 4.18
C ASN A 99 -9.06 2.39 4.40
N TRP A 100 -8.51 1.92 5.50
CA TRP A 100 -8.59 0.49 5.79
C TRP A 100 -10.03 0.06 6.08
N ALA A 101 -10.78 0.88 6.83
CA ALA A 101 -12.17 0.57 7.09
C ALA A 101 -12.98 0.51 5.80
N GLU A 102 -12.70 1.41 4.88
CA GLU A 102 -13.38 1.39 3.59
C GLU A 102 -13.02 0.14 2.80
N TYR A 103 -11.79 -0.25 2.84
CA TYR A 103 -11.36 -1.49 2.18
C TYR A 103 -12.04 -2.72 2.78
N UNK A 104 -12.06 -2.66 3.95
CA UNK A 104 -12.68 -3.67 4.59
C UNK A 104 -14.08 -3.81 4.25
N ALA A 105 -14.80 -2.74 4.15
CA ALA A 105 -16.21 -2.77 3.80
C ALA A 105 -16.41 -3.27 2.36
N LYS A 106 -15.52 -2.90 1.48
CA LYS A 106 -15.60 -3.37 0.09
C LYS A 106 -15.42 -4.87 0.00
N LEU A 107 -14.53 -5.42 0.81
CA LEU A 107 -14.35 -6.88 0.83
C LEU A 107 -15.62 -7.57 1.31
N ASP A 108 -16.24 -7.04 2.36
CA ASP A 108 -17.49 -7.59 2.85
C ASP A 108 -18.57 -7.56 1.79
N ALA A 109 -18.69 -6.44 1.10
CA ALA A 109 -19.71 -6.31 0.05
C ALA A 109 -19.46 -7.28 -1.08
N ALA A 110 -18.20 -7.63 -1.32
CA ALA A 110 -17.85 -8.59 -2.38
C ALA A 110 -17.90 -10.03 -1.91
N GLY A 111 -18.22 -10.27 -0.64
CA GLY A 111 -18.29 -11.62 -0.11
C GLY A 111 -16.95 -12.26 0.18
N TYR A 112 -15.90 -11.46 0.28
CA TYR A 112 -14.57 -12.00 0.55
C TYR A 112 -14.23 -11.84 2.03
N GLN A 113 -13.78 -12.92 2.65
CA GLN A 113 -13.33 -12.88 4.04
C GLN A 113 -11.81 -12.94 4.07
N ARG A 114 -11.21 -11.88 4.63
CA ARG A 114 -9.78 -11.80 4.74
C ARG A 114 -9.23 -12.90 5.63
N LYS A 115 -8.08 -13.43 5.26
CA LYS A 115 -7.37 -14.42 6.07
C LYS A 115 -6.24 -13.74 6.82
N ALA A 116 -5.89 -14.28 7.98
CA ALA A 116 -4.75 -13.77 8.72
C ALA A 116 -3.48 -14.01 7.92
N PRO A 117 -2.51 -13.10 7.98
CA PRO A 117 -1.25 -13.31 7.27
C PRO A 117 -0.61 -14.64 7.68
N GLY A 118 -0.19 -15.41 6.69
CA GLY A 118 0.40 -16.73 6.93
C GLY A 118 -0.60 -17.86 7.07
N GLN A 119 -1.89 -17.54 7.09
CA GLN A 119 -2.92 -18.57 7.23
C GLN A 119 -3.04 -19.38 5.93
N VAL A 120 -3.04 -20.69 6.08
CA VAL A 120 -3.23 -21.59 4.95
C VAL A 120 -4.72 -21.89 4.81
N ILE A 121 -5.18 -21.88 3.59
CA ILE A 121 -6.59 -22.15 3.29
C ILE A 121 -6.84 -23.64 3.19
#